data_651c29870b1228c9b0e9dda57c097ddb
#
_entry.id   651c29870b1228c9b0e9dda57c097ddb
#
_cell.length_a   1.000
_cell.length_b   1.000
_cell.length_c   1.000
_cell.angle_alpha   90.00
_cell.angle_beta   90.00
_cell.angle_gamma   90.00
#
_symmetry.space_group_name_H-M   'P 1'
#
loop_
_entity.id
_entity.type
_entity.pdbx_description
1 polymer ?
#
loop_
_entity_poly.entity_id
_entity_poly.type
_entity_poly.pdbx_seq_one_letter_code
_entity_poly.pdbx_strand_id
1 'polypeptide(L)'
;MDDSKFMKIIDICSKQEDVKKEVYKNHDNNKWWPKEIKDYRKRLLIAGLSTRISYNMIDIYQKVIQKFNTYSYEQICTMDEETLTNIIRPLGLTKSRITYIKSMIGFIEKNGKIINKLSNNELIDLIAKEVNGASYKVGECCTLYMRGYYCGVMPVDSGMKDIELPCMGFDYIKSAKGNKILSDEILKIVKRNDFKKIIKENGYEDLNIENIDNPTWLIHLILIYYKRLYCNKHRIDDCELNKQKLAKKECKSEGKSIER
;
A
#
# COMPACT_ATOMS: atom_id res chain seq x y z
N MET A 1 -14.74 14.86 3.02
CA MET A 1 -13.57 15.77 2.94
C MET A 1 -13.80 16.80 1.85
N ASP A 2 -13.22 17.97 2.00
CA ASP A 2 -13.18 19.01 0.97
C ASP A 2 -12.16 18.59 -0.12
N ASP A 3 -12.65 18.43 -1.34
CA ASP A 3 -11.84 18.04 -2.51
C ASP A 3 -10.72 19.06 -2.77
N SER A 4 -11.01 20.35 -2.63
CA SER A 4 -10.04 21.45 -2.83
C SER A 4 -8.88 21.35 -1.83
N LYS A 5 -9.17 21.03 -0.56
CA LYS A 5 -8.15 20.82 0.46
C LYS A 5 -7.27 19.62 0.13
N PHE A 6 -7.87 18.51 -0.32
CA PHE A 6 -7.09 17.32 -0.69
C PHE A 6 -6.19 17.56 -1.89
N MET A 7 -6.72 18.21 -2.94
CA MET A 7 -5.93 18.60 -4.11
C MET A 7 -4.75 19.49 -3.72
N LYS A 8 -4.98 20.50 -2.86
CA LYS A 8 -3.93 21.38 -2.35
C LYS A 8 -2.86 20.62 -1.56
N ILE A 9 -3.24 19.62 -0.75
CA ILE A 9 -2.29 18.77 -0.02
C ILE A 9 -1.44 17.97 -1.00
N ILE A 10 -2.03 17.34 -2.00
CA ILE A 10 -1.29 16.58 -3.01
C ILE A 10 -0.35 17.49 -3.79
N ASP A 11 -0.81 18.68 -4.18
CA ASP A 11 0.03 19.68 -4.86
C ASP A 11 1.25 20.07 -4.02
N ILE A 12 1.06 20.39 -2.74
CA ILE A 12 2.15 20.72 -1.82
C ILE A 12 3.13 19.56 -1.64
N CYS A 13 2.61 18.36 -1.39
CA CYS A 13 3.44 17.17 -1.15
C CYS A 13 4.25 16.79 -2.39
N SER A 14 3.65 16.87 -3.57
CA SER A 14 4.29 16.49 -4.82
C SER A 14 5.38 17.47 -5.28
N LYS A 15 5.33 18.74 -4.86
CA LYS A 15 6.35 19.75 -5.16
C LYS A 15 7.68 19.56 -4.41
N GLN A 16 7.68 18.74 -3.36
CA GLN A 16 8.89 18.56 -2.54
C GLN A 16 9.92 17.72 -3.28
N GLU A 17 11.11 18.27 -3.54
CA GLU A 17 12.16 17.60 -4.33
C GLU A 17 12.64 16.27 -3.71
N ASP A 18 12.69 16.19 -2.38
CA ASP A 18 13.06 14.94 -1.68
C ASP A 18 11.95 13.88 -1.79
N VAL A 19 10.68 14.28 -1.81
CA VAL A 19 9.55 13.37 -2.09
C VAL A 19 9.61 12.89 -3.54
N LYS A 20 9.84 13.80 -4.48
CA LYS A 20 9.96 13.49 -5.90
C LYS A 20 11.06 12.43 -6.13
N LYS A 21 12.25 12.65 -5.56
CA LYS A 21 13.36 11.68 -5.60
C LYS A 21 12.95 10.29 -5.14
N GLU A 22 12.26 10.19 -4.03
CA GLU A 22 11.83 8.89 -3.49
C GLU A 22 10.73 8.25 -4.35
N VAL A 23 9.82 9.03 -4.91
CA VAL A 23 8.80 8.53 -5.83
C VAL A 23 9.45 7.95 -7.09
N TYR A 24 10.36 8.67 -7.75
CA TYR A 24 11.08 8.18 -8.92
C TYR A 24 11.85 6.90 -8.64
N LYS A 25 12.56 6.86 -7.51
CA LYS A 25 13.31 5.67 -7.09
C LYS A 25 12.44 4.44 -6.86
N ASN A 26 11.19 4.63 -6.42
CA ASN A 26 10.34 3.53 -5.95
C ASN A 26 9.12 3.30 -6.84
N HIS A 27 8.94 4.06 -7.89
CA HIS A 27 7.79 3.93 -8.78
C HIS A 27 7.80 2.59 -9.52
N ASP A 28 8.84 2.32 -10.31
CA ASP A 28 8.97 1.10 -11.10
C ASP A 28 9.81 0.02 -10.42
N ASN A 29 10.77 0.42 -9.59
CA ASN A 29 11.67 -0.46 -8.87
C ASN A 29 11.26 -0.63 -7.40
N ASN A 30 9.98 -0.55 -7.13
CA ASN A 30 9.45 -0.68 -5.78
C ASN A 30 9.81 -2.05 -5.19
N LYS A 31 10.60 -2.04 -4.14
CA LYS A 31 11.05 -3.25 -3.45
C LYS A 31 9.92 -4.11 -2.87
N TRP A 32 8.73 -3.54 -2.68
CA TRP A 32 7.54 -4.28 -2.23
C TRP A 32 6.85 -5.05 -3.36
N TRP A 33 7.10 -4.66 -4.61
CA TRP A 33 6.39 -5.21 -5.74
C TRP A 33 7.05 -6.49 -6.26
N PRO A 34 6.32 -7.60 -6.35
CA PRO A 34 6.87 -8.87 -6.86
C PRO A 34 6.86 -8.92 -8.39
N LYS A 35 7.45 -7.92 -9.07
CA LYS A 35 7.38 -7.79 -10.54
C LYS A 35 7.97 -8.97 -11.31
N GLU A 36 8.95 -9.65 -10.73
CA GLU A 36 9.58 -10.84 -11.32
C GLU A 36 8.66 -12.06 -11.32
N ILE A 37 7.60 -12.03 -10.51
CA ILE A 37 6.65 -13.12 -10.38
C ILE A 37 5.51 -12.90 -11.34
N LYS A 38 5.42 -13.72 -12.40
CA LYS A 38 4.38 -13.61 -13.43
C LYS A 38 3.07 -14.30 -13.02
N ASP A 39 3.14 -15.36 -12.25
CA ASP A 39 1.96 -16.10 -11.79
C ASP A 39 1.17 -15.26 -10.75
N TYR A 40 -0.04 -14.85 -11.13
CA TYR A 40 -0.91 -14.05 -10.27
C TYR A 40 -1.27 -14.77 -8.97
N ARG A 41 -1.35 -16.11 -8.98
CA ARG A 41 -1.65 -16.92 -7.80
C ARG A 41 -0.55 -16.75 -6.74
N LYS A 42 0.71 -16.78 -7.17
CA LYS A 42 1.86 -16.51 -6.30
C LYS A 42 1.86 -15.06 -5.82
N ARG A 43 1.48 -14.10 -6.65
CA ARG A 43 1.34 -12.69 -6.24
C ARG A 43 0.31 -12.51 -5.13
N LEU A 44 -0.81 -13.23 -5.20
CA LEU A 44 -1.83 -13.22 -4.13
C LEU A 44 -1.27 -13.76 -2.80
N LEU A 45 -0.49 -14.85 -2.83
CA LEU A 45 0.17 -15.38 -1.62
C LEU A 45 1.14 -14.35 -1.02
N ILE A 46 1.93 -13.68 -1.86
CA ILE A 46 2.94 -12.71 -1.45
C ILE A 46 2.31 -11.43 -0.87
N ALA A 47 1.15 -11.02 -1.35
CA ALA A 47 0.47 -9.83 -0.86
C ALA A 47 0.24 -9.87 0.66
N GLY A 48 -0.17 -11.00 1.22
CA GLY A 48 -0.29 -11.17 2.68
C GLY A 48 1.06 -11.16 3.40
N LEU A 49 2.12 -11.64 2.75
CA LEU A 49 3.47 -11.61 3.31
C LEU A 49 4.02 -10.18 3.40
N SER A 50 3.62 -9.27 2.53
CA SER A 50 4.05 -7.87 2.54
C SER A 50 3.47 -7.05 3.71
N THR A 51 2.44 -7.55 4.38
CA THR A 51 1.77 -6.82 5.45
C THR A 51 2.50 -6.94 6.79
N ARG A 52 2.40 -5.91 7.64
CA ARG A 52 3.05 -5.86 8.96
C ARG A 52 4.57 -6.04 8.92
N ILE A 53 5.21 -5.60 7.84
CA ILE A 53 6.66 -5.55 7.71
C ILE A 53 7.09 -4.10 7.86
N SER A 54 8.04 -3.82 8.75
CA SER A 54 8.63 -2.51 8.86
C SER A 54 9.52 -2.21 7.64
N TYR A 55 9.70 -0.93 7.31
CA TYR A 55 10.54 -0.53 6.19
C TYR A 55 11.99 -1.05 6.31
N ASN A 56 12.50 -1.16 7.54
CA ASN A 56 13.85 -1.69 7.79
C ASN A 56 14.01 -3.18 7.45
N MET A 57 12.90 -3.91 7.29
CA MET A 57 12.91 -5.33 6.94
C MET A 57 12.75 -5.58 5.43
N ILE A 58 12.78 -4.54 4.60
CA ILE A 58 12.50 -4.68 3.17
C ILE A 58 13.46 -5.63 2.47
N ASP A 59 14.74 -5.62 2.83
CA ASP A 59 15.75 -6.49 2.22
C ASP A 59 15.57 -7.96 2.65
N ILE A 60 15.10 -8.19 3.89
CA ILE A 60 14.71 -9.52 4.36
C ILE A 60 13.48 -10.01 3.60
N TYR A 61 12.48 -9.12 3.44
CA TYR A 61 11.29 -9.42 2.65
C TYR A 61 11.65 -9.83 1.23
N GLN A 62 12.52 -9.09 0.55
CA GLN A 62 12.97 -9.43 -0.80
C GLN A 62 13.66 -10.80 -0.88
N LYS A 63 14.54 -11.13 0.07
CA LYS A 63 15.17 -12.46 0.13
C LYS A 63 14.14 -13.58 0.28
N VAL A 64 13.14 -13.38 1.11
CA VAL A 64 12.05 -14.36 1.28
C VAL A 64 11.23 -14.50 0.00
N ILE A 65 10.88 -13.38 -0.68
CA ILE A 65 10.17 -13.41 -1.96
C ILE A 65 10.98 -14.13 -3.04
N GLN A 66 12.28 -13.87 -3.14
CA GLN A 66 13.17 -14.58 -4.07
C GLN A 66 13.17 -16.09 -3.79
N LYS A 67 13.32 -16.47 -2.52
CA LYS A 67 13.25 -17.89 -2.12
C LYS A 67 11.88 -18.50 -2.45
N PHE A 68 10.80 -17.80 -2.14
CA PHE A 68 9.44 -18.24 -2.46
C PHE A 68 9.23 -18.41 -3.97
N ASN A 69 9.86 -17.55 -4.78
CA ASN A 69 9.76 -17.59 -6.24
C ASN A 69 10.47 -18.78 -6.88
N THR A 70 11.41 -19.44 -6.20
CA THR A 70 12.06 -20.66 -6.73
C THR A 70 11.11 -21.85 -6.86
N TYR A 71 9.95 -21.80 -6.18
CA TYR A 71 8.93 -22.85 -6.23
C TYR A 71 7.81 -22.46 -7.19
N SER A 72 7.25 -23.44 -7.92
CA SER A 72 6.00 -23.22 -8.65
C SER A 72 4.82 -23.07 -7.69
N TYR A 73 3.68 -22.57 -8.17
CA TYR A 73 2.48 -22.47 -7.34
C TYR A 73 2.05 -23.86 -6.84
N GLU A 74 2.10 -24.87 -7.70
CA GLU A 74 1.75 -26.25 -7.39
C GLU A 74 2.65 -26.84 -6.31
N GLN A 75 3.96 -26.58 -6.36
CA GLN A 75 4.90 -26.97 -5.32
C GLN A 75 4.59 -26.30 -3.98
N ILE A 76 4.17 -25.02 -4.00
CA ILE A 76 3.78 -24.31 -2.77
C ILE A 76 2.50 -24.93 -2.18
N CYS A 77 1.53 -25.30 -3.01
CA CYS A 77 0.28 -25.94 -2.56
C CYS A 77 0.51 -27.26 -1.83
N THR A 78 1.52 -28.03 -2.25
CA THR A 78 1.84 -29.35 -1.69
C THR A 78 2.97 -29.33 -0.67
N MET A 79 3.54 -28.12 -0.39
CA MET A 79 4.66 -27.96 0.52
C MET A 79 4.24 -28.27 1.97
N ASP A 80 5.06 -29.04 2.67
CA ASP A 80 4.86 -29.29 4.08
C ASP A 80 5.00 -28.02 4.92
N GLU A 81 4.37 -28.01 6.08
CA GLU A 81 4.32 -26.81 6.94
C GLU A 81 5.70 -26.43 7.49
N GLU A 82 6.58 -27.39 7.72
CA GLU A 82 7.93 -27.13 8.24
C GLU A 82 8.77 -26.39 7.18
N THR A 83 8.78 -26.85 5.96
CA THR A 83 9.48 -26.21 4.83
C THR A 83 8.94 -24.80 4.59
N LEU A 84 7.61 -24.63 4.55
CA LEU A 84 6.99 -23.32 4.39
C LEU A 84 7.34 -22.38 5.55
N THR A 85 7.31 -22.89 6.78
CA THR A 85 7.73 -22.16 7.99
C THR A 85 9.16 -21.68 7.87
N ASN A 86 10.08 -22.55 7.47
CA ASN A 86 11.50 -22.19 7.32
C ASN A 86 11.73 -21.10 6.30
N ILE A 87 10.94 -21.05 5.21
CA ILE A 87 11.03 -20.00 4.19
C ILE A 87 10.58 -18.66 4.76
N ILE A 88 9.44 -18.60 5.47
CA ILE A 88 8.81 -17.34 5.87
C ILE A 88 9.21 -16.85 7.27
N ARG A 89 9.87 -17.69 8.07
CA ARG A 89 10.31 -17.36 9.45
C ARG A 89 11.02 -16.02 9.58
N PRO A 90 11.91 -15.61 8.65
CA PRO A 90 12.59 -14.31 8.76
C PRO A 90 11.66 -13.11 8.77
N LEU A 91 10.42 -13.24 8.29
CA LEU A 91 9.42 -12.15 8.29
C LEU A 91 8.68 -11.99 9.62
N GLY A 92 8.85 -12.92 10.55
CA GLY A 92 8.07 -12.98 11.78
C GLY A 92 6.61 -13.34 11.55
N LEU A 93 5.81 -13.36 12.62
CA LEU A 93 4.37 -13.69 12.60
C LEU A 93 4.07 -15.00 11.83
N THR A 94 4.95 -15.99 11.91
CA THR A 94 4.98 -17.19 11.08
C THR A 94 3.64 -17.91 11.07
N LYS A 95 3.05 -18.19 12.25
CA LYS A 95 1.76 -18.88 12.36
C LYS A 95 0.65 -18.16 11.57
N SER A 96 0.53 -16.84 11.74
CA SER A 96 -0.49 -16.05 11.03
C SER A 96 -0.27 -16.05 9.53
N ARG A 97 0.99 -16.02 9.07
CA ARG A 97 1.34 -16.05 7.65
C ARG A 97 1.07 -17.41 7.02
N ILE A 98 1.33 -18.51 7.72
CA ILE A 98 0.97 -19.87 7.30
C ILE A 98 -0.54 -19.99 7.15
N THR A 99 -1.29 -19.57 8.17
CA THR A 99 -2.76 -19.55 8.10
C THR A 99 -3.27 -18.78 6.88
N TYR A 100 -2.70 -17.62 6.62
CA TYR A 100 -3.05 -16.82 5.43
C TYR A 100 -2.74 -17.56 4.13
N ILE A 101 -1.53 -18.12 3.98
CA ILE A 101 -1.11 -18.83 2.75
C ILE A 101 -2.04 -19.99 2.48
N LYS A 102 -2.28 -20.86 3.47
CA LYS A 102 -3.17 -22.02 3.32
C LYS A 102 -4.60 -21.61 2.96
N SER A 103 -5.11 -20.56 3.61
CA SER A 103 -6.44 -20.05 3.32
C SER A 103 -6.54 -19.40 1.92
N MET A 104 -5.49 -18.69 1.48
CA MET A 104 -5.43 -18.11 0.14
C MET A 104 -5.34 -19.20 -0.94
N ILE A 105 -4.62 -20.28 -0.71
CA ILE A 105 -4.60 -21.44 -1.64
C ILE A 105 -6.02 -21.98 -1.84
N GLY A 106 -6.73 -22.30 -0.75
CA GLY A 106 -8.11 -22.75 -0.86
C GLY A 106 -9.06 -21.75 -1.52
N PHE A 107 -8.85 -20.45 -1.27
CA PHE A 107 -9.57 -19.38 -1.95
C PHE A 107 -9.33 -19.39 -3.46
N ILE A 108 -8.08 -19.54 -3.90
CA ILE A 108 -7.71 -19.57 -5.32
C ILE A 108 -8.29 -20.83 -5.99
N GLU A 109 -8.23 -21.99 -5.35
CA GLU A 109 -8.81 -23.22 -5.86
C GLU A 109 -10.32 -23.09 -6.06
N LYS A 110 -11.02 -22.51 -5.10
CA LYS A 110 -12.47 -22.30 -5.16
C LYS A 110 -12.87 -21.26 -6.19
N ASN A 111 -12.17 -20.13 -6.26
CA ASN A 111 -12.60 -18.93 -6.97
C ASN A 111 -11.79 -18.63 -8.25
N GLY A 112 -10.76 -19.41 -8.58
CA GLY A 112 -9.81 -19.12 -9.66
C GLY A 112 -10.44 -18.81 -11.02
N LYS A 113 -11.59 -19.46 -11.34
CA LYS A 113 -12.32 -19.22 -12.61
C LYS A 113 -12.99 -17.84 -12.69
N ILE A 114 -13.30 -17.21 -11.55
CA ILE A 114 -14.04 -15.96 -11.49
C ILE A 114 -13.18 -14.75 -11.08
N ILE A 115 -12.04 -14.96 -10.42
CA ILE A 115 -11.18 -13.90 -9.87
C ILE A 115 -10.90 -12.79 -10.91
N ASN A 116 -10.60 -13.18 -12.16
CA ASN A 116 -10.29 -12.22 -13.23
C ASN A 116 -11.52 -11.44 -13.74
N LYS A 117 -12.74 -11.92 -13.44
CA LYS A 117 -13.99 -11.30 -13.89
C LYS A 117 -14.57 -10.35 -12.85
N LEU A 118 -14.14 -10.45 -11.60
CA LEU A 118 -14.60 -9.60 -10.52
C LEU A 118 -14.07 -8.16 -10.72
N SER A 119 -14.87 -7.17 -10.35
CA SER A 119 -14.37 -5.80 -10.16
C SER A 119 -13.35 -5.75 -9.02
N ASN A 120 -12.61 -4.63 -8.89
CA ASN A 120 -11.65 -4.47 -7.79
C ASN A 120 -12.34 -4.58 -6.43
N ASN A 121 -13.49 -3.93 -6.26
CA ASN A 121 -14.20 -3.94 -4.99
C ASN A 121 -14.73 -5.33 -4.64
N GLU A 122 -15.32 -6.04 -5.61
CA GLU A 122 -15.78 -7.41 -5.40
C GLU A 122 -14.63 -8.34 -5.00
N LEU A 123 -13.47 -8.22 -5.64
CA LEU A 123 -12.30 -9.02 -5.31
C LEU A 123 -11.77 -8.70 -3.90
N ILE A 124 -11.68 -7.41 -3.55
CA ILE A 124 -11.26 -6.96 -2.23
C ILE A 124 -12.21 -7.47 -1.15
N ASP A 125 -13.51 -7.32 -1.35
CA ASP A 125 -14.55 -7.76 -0.41
C ASP A 125 -14.53 -9.28 -0.24
N LEU A 126 -14.38 -10.03 -1.34
CA LEU A 126 -14.36 -11.48 -1.32
C LEU A 126 -13.12 -12.02 -0.59
N ILE A 127 -11.94 -11.44 -0.84
CA ILE A 127 -10.71 -11.81 -0.13
C ILE A 127 -10.83 -11.49 1.36
N ALA A 128 -11.31 -10.30 1.70
CA ALA A 128 -11.47 -9.89 3.10
C ALA A 128 -12.47 -10.77 3.88
N LYS A 129 -13.46 -11.34 3.19
CA LYS A 129 -14.49 -12.22 3.75
C LYS A 129 -14.04 -13.68 3.88
N GLU A 130 -13.37 -14.21 2.85
CA GLU A 130 -13.13 -15.66 2.75
C GLU A 130 -11.72 -16.09 3.14
N VAL A 131 -10.73 -15.16 3.12
CA VAL A 131 -9.34 -15.51 3.43
C VAL A 131 -9.00 -15.23 4.89
N ASN A 132 -8.69 -16.24 5.65
CA ASN A 132 -8.27 -16.10 7.04
C ASN A 132 -6.97 -15.30 7.14
N GLY A 133 -6.96 -14.29 8.01
CA GLY A 133 -5.83 -13.37 8.16
C GLY A 133 -5.78 -12.23 7.13
N ALA A 134 -6.73 -12.19 6.19
CA ALA A 134 -6.91 -11.05 5.30
C ALA A 134 -7.87 -10.01 5.90
N SER A 135 -7.56 -8.76 5.67
CA SER A 135 -8.43 -7.61 5.90
C SER A 135 -8.64 -6.87 4.58
N TYR A 136 -9.45 -5.82 4.56
CA TYR A 136 -9.60 -4.96 3.36
C TYR A 136 -8.25 -4.47 2.83
N LYS A 137 -7.31 -4.06 3.71
CA LYS A 137 -5.97 -3.68 3.29
C LYS A 137 -5.23 -4.82 2.58
N VAL A 138 -5.35 -6.05 3.07
CA VAL A 138 -4.74 -7.22 2.41
C VAL A 138 -5.40 -7.45 1.05
N GLY A 139 -6.73 -7.32 0.96
CA GLY A 139 -7.46 -7.40 -0.30
C GLY A 139 -7.03 -6.33 -1.31
N GLU A 140 -6.83 -5.09 -0.86
CA GLU A 140 -6.27 -4.01 -1.69
C GLU A 140 -4.87 -4.36 -2.22
N CYS A 141 -3.98 -4.85 -1.35
CA CYS A 141 -2.64 -5.30 -1.76
C CYS A 141 -2.70 -6.48 -2.74
N CYS A 142 -3.58 -7.45 -2.51
CA CYS A 142 -3.81 -8.58 -3.42
C CYS A 142 -4.24 -8.10 -4.80
N THR A 143 -5.19 -7.19 -4.85
CA THR A 143 -5.73 -6.64 -6.12
C THR A 143 -4.66 -5.85 -6.87
N LEU A 144 -3.88 -5.01 -6.17
CA LEU A 144 -2.75 -4.31 -6.74
C LEU A 144 -1.70 -5.27 -7.30
N TYR A 145 -1.28 -6.27 -6.52
CA TYR A 145 -0.23 -7.21 -6.95
C TYR A 145 -0.68 -8.08 -8.13
N MET A 146 -1.97 -8.39 -8.19
CA MET A 146 -2.54 -9.17 -9.28
C MET A 146 -2.70 -8.35 -10.57
N ARG A 147 -3.23 -7.11 -10.47
CA ARG A 147 -3.71 -6.31 -11.61
C ARG A 147 -2.78 -5.18 -12.03
N GLY A 148 -1.79 -4.84 -11.21
CA GLY A 148 -0.85 -3.75 -11.49
C GLY A 148 -1.14 -2.46 -10.73
N TYR A 149 -0.16 -1.56 -10.72
CA TYR A 149 -0.17 -0.31 -9.95
C TYR A 149 -1.33 0.63 -10.30
N TYR A 150 -1.76 0.64 -11.56
CA TYR A 150 -2.79 1.55 -12.07
C TYR A 150 -4.16 0.92 -12.23
N CYS A 151 -4.41 -0.18 -11.53
CA CYS A 151 -5.72 -0.83 -11.57
C CYS A 151 -6.85 -0.03 -10.89
N GLY A 152 -6.55 1.13 -10.31
CA GLY A 152 -7.55 1.98 -9.67
C GLY A 152 -7.86 1.62 -8.22
N VAL A 153 -6.95 0.94 -7.54
CA VAL A 153 -7.02 0.68 -6.11
C VAL A 153 -6.19 1.72 -5.37
N MET A 154 -6.75 2.30 -4.31
CA MET A 154 -6.04 3.21 -3.40
C MET A 154 -5.69 2.49 -2.11
N PRO A 155 -4.46 1.98 -1.95
CA PRO A 155 -4.09 1.31 -0.71
C PRO A 155 -3.93 2.32 0.42
N VAL A 156 -4.57 2.03 1.56
CA VAL A 156 -4.46 2.86 2.74
C VAL A 156 -3.56 2.20 3.77
N ASP A 157 -2.33 2.69 3.88
CA ASP A 157 -1.37 2.21 4.87
C ASP A 157 -1.71 2.65 6.29
N SER A 158 -1.26 1.88 7.29
CA SER A 158 -1.47 2.22 8.70
C SER A 158 -0.94 3.62 9.02
N GLY A 159 0.18 3.99 8.40
CA GLY A 159 0.76 5.30 8.57
C GLY A 159 -0.07 6.46 8.03
N MET A 160 -0.78 6.26 6.94
CA MET A 160 -1.71 7.29 6.42
C MET A 160 -2.81 7.61 7.43
N LYS A 161 -3.20 6.63 8.25
CA LYS A 161 -4.28 6.77 9.24
C LYS A 161 -3.90 7.62 10.44
N ASP A 162 -2.64 7.50 10.89
CA ASP A 162 -2.25 8.06 12.17
C ASP A 162 -1.76 9.50 12.05
N ILE A 163 -1.19 9.90 10.92
CA ILE A 163 -0.55 11.20 10.74
C ILE A 163 -1.10 12.00 9.56
N GLU A 164 -1.23 11.39 8.38
CA GLU A 164 -1.61 12.11 7.16
C GLU A 164 -3.09 12.43 7.10
N LEU A 165 -3.93 11.52 7.56
CA LEU A 165 -5.38 11.71 7.50
C LEU A 165 -5.91 12.81 8.39
N PRO A 166 -5.41 13.01 9.63
CA PRO A 166 -5.76 14.17 10.42
C PRO A 166 -5.41 15.50 9.73
N CYS A 167 -4.28 15.58 9.01
CA CYS A 167 -3.92 16.77 8.24
C CYS A 167 -4.87 16.99 7.07
N MET A 168 -5.31 15.91 6.43
CA MET A 168 -6.23 15.94 5.31
C MET A 168 -7.70 16.15 5.71
N GLY A 169 -8.02 16.12 7.01
CA GLY A 169 -9.38 16.26 7.52
C GLY A 169 -10.26 15.04 7.32
N PHE A 170 -9.67 13.86 7.21
CA PHE A 170 -10.43 12.62 7.24
C PHE A 170 -10.73 12.18 8.66
N ASP A 171 -11.99 11.86 8.91
CA ASP A 171 -12.37 11.11 10.09
C ASP A 171 -12.09 9.62 9.83
N TYR A 172 -11.20 9.05 10.64
CA TYR A 172 -10.84 7.67 10.50
C TYR A 172 -11.40 6.80 11.63
N ILE A 173 -12.18 5.79 11.25
CA ILE A 173 -12.64 4.75 12.18
C ILE A 173 -11.58 3.65 12.25
N LYS A 174 -10.98 3.43 13.43
CA LYS A 174 -9.99 2.36 13.66
C LYS A 174 -10.62 0.97 13.54
N SER A 175 -10.88 0.53 12.33
CA SER A 175 -11.43 -0.79 12.03
C SER A 175 -11.01 -1.25 10.63
N ALA A 176 -11.14 -2.53 10.35
CA ALA A 176 -10.94 -3.04 8.98
C ALA A 176 -11.88 -2.37 7.98
N LYS A 177 -13.15 -2.14 8.37
CA LYS A 177 -14.14 -1.43 7.56
C LYS A 177 -13.77 0.04 7.35
N GLY A 178 -13.16 0.68 8.35
CA GLY A 178 -12.69 2.07 8.24
C GLY A 178 -11.63 2.25 7.14
N ASN A 179 -10.77 1.26 6.90
CA ASN A 179 -9.82 1.28 5.78
C ASN A 179 -10.52 1.36 4.44
N LYS A 180 -11.54 0.50 4.25
CA LYS A 180 -12.30 0.48 3.00
C LYS A 180 -13.03 1.81 2.78
N ILE A 181 -13.71 2.31 3.80
CA ILE A 181 -14.43 3.60 3.72
C ILE A 181 -13.48 4.70 3.26
N LEU A 182 -12.30 4.77 3.86
CA LEU A 182 -11.32 5.80 3.53
C LEU A 182 -10.73 5.63 2.13
N SER A 183 -10.39 4.40 1.72
CA SER A 183 -9.97 4.11 0.35
C SER A 183 -11.03 4.55 -0.66
N ASP A 184 -12.30 4.20 -0.42
CA ASP A 184 -13.42 4.56 -1.28
C ASP A 184 -13.65 6.09 -1.33
N GLU A 185 -13.47 6.81 -0.23
CA GLU A 185 -13.57 8.29 -0.20
C GLU A 185 -12.45 8.94 -1.03
N ILE A 186 -11.20 8.50 -0.84
CA ILE A 186 -10.08 9.01 -1.65
C ILE A 186 -10.31 8.71 -3.14
N LEU A 187 -10.74 7.50 -3.47
CA LEU A 187 -11.05 7.13 -4.85
C LEU A 187 -12.13 8.02 -5.49
N LYS A 188 -13.17 8.37 -4.73
CA LYS A 188 -14.21 9.29 -5.21
C LYS A 188 -13.64 10.67 -5.52
N ILE A 189 -12.76 11.19 -4.67
CA ILE A 189 -12.10 12.48 -4.89
C ILE A 189 -11.20 12.42 -6.11
N VAL A 190 -10.38 11.36 -6.23
CA VAL A 190 -9.48 11.17 -7.37
C VAL A 190 -10.24 11.10 -8.69
N LYS A 191 -11.40 10.43 -8.72
CA LYS A 191 -12.22 10.33 -9.94
C LYS A 191 -12.90 11.65 -10.35
N ARG A 192 -13.19 12.55 -9.38
CA ARG A 192 -13.89 13.82 -9.66
C ARG A 192 -12.95 14.95 -10.04
N ASN A 193 -11.67 14.82 -9.76
CA ASN A 193 -10.69 15.90 -9.89
C ASN A 193 -9.53 15.51 -10.81
N ASP A 194 -8.97 16.50 -11.49
CA ASP A 194 -7.84 16.29 -12.42
C ASP A 194 -6.49 16.28 -11.69
N PHE A 195 -6.18 15.18 -11.05
CA PHE A 195 -4.86 14.97 -10.44
C PHE A 195 -3.74 14.81 -11.47
N LYS A 196 -4.05 14.43 -12.72
CA LYS A 196 -3.05 14.34 -13.78
C LYS A 196 -2.38 15.67 -14.03
N LYS A 197 -3.18 16.76 -14.06
CA LYS A 197 -2.68 18.10 -14.24
C LYS A 197 -1.68 18.46 -13.15
N ILE A 198 -2.05 18.28 -11.86
CA ILE A 198 -1.20 18.58 -10.71
C ILE A 198 0.11 17.78 -10.78
N ILE A 199 0.02 16.50 -11.11
CA ILE A 199 1.18 15.60 -11.17
C ILE A 199 2.13 16.02 -12.28
N LYS A 200 1.61 16.36 -13.48
CA LYS A 200 2.42 16.84 -14.60
C LYS A 200 3.07 18.19 -14.28
N GLU A 201 2.31 19.18 -13.82
CA GLU A 201 2.81 20.52 -13.47
C GLU A 201 3.91 20.45 -12.39
N ASN A 202 3.91 19.42 -11.55
CA ASN A 202 4.91 19.21 -10.52
C ASN A 202 6.10 18.33 -10.97
N GLY A 203 6.24 18.07 -12.29
CA GLY A 203 7.41 17.44 -12.89
C GLY A 203 7.50 15.93 -12.70
N TYR A 204 6.36 15.21 -12.83
CA TYR A 204 6.29 13.74 -12.86
C TYR A 204 6.00 13.18 -14.25
N GLU A 205 6.15 13.99 -15.29
CA GLU A 205 5.85 13.62 -16.68
C GLU A 205 6.76 12.53 -17.25
N ASP A 206 8.01 12.44 -16.75
CA ASP A 206 8.97 11.42 -17.18
C ASP A 206 8.66 10.03 -16.59
N LEU A 207 7.77 9.93 -15.62
CA LEU A 207 7.27 8.64 -15.19
C LEU A 207 6.42 8.08 -16.32
N ASN A 208 6.93 7.07 -17.02
CA ASN A 208 6.22 6.38 -18.11
C ASN A 208 4.96 5.69 -17.58
N ILE A 209 3.94 6.51 -17.33
CA ILE A 209 2.66 6.12 -16.75
C ILE A 209 1.73 5.88 -17.92
N GLU A 210 1.75 4.69 -18.46
CA GLU A 210 0.89 4.27 -19.58
C GLU A 210 -0.60 4.50 -19.30
N ASN A 211 -1.02 4.55 -18.02
CA ASN A 211 -2.40 4.76 -17.57
C ASN A 211 -2.52 5.76 -16.44
N ILE A 212 -2.23 7.01 -16.73
CA ILE A 212 -2.50 8.14 -15.81
C ILE A 212 -4.00 8.27 -15.43
N ASP A 213 -4.91 7.54 -16.08
CA ASP A 213 -6.35 7.61 -15.79
C ASP A 213 -6.72 7.22 -14.35
N ASN A 214 -5.85 6.46 -13.70
CA ASN A 214 -6.00 6.10 -12.30
C ASN A 214 -4.70 6.41 -11.50
N PRO A 215 -4.39 7.68 -11.18
CA PRO A 215 -3.14 8.07 -10.53
C PRO A 215 -3.06 7.67 -9.04
N THR A 216 -3.92 6.77 -8.58
CA THR A 216 -4.04 6.37 -7.17
C THR A 216 -2.74 5.86 -6.58
N TRP A 217 -1.98 5.07 -7.33
CA TRP A 217 -0.68 4.58 -6.88
C TRP A 217 0.33 5.70 -6.69
N LEU A 218 0.39 6.64 -7.63
CA LEU A 218 1.29 7.78 -7.54
C LEU A 218 0.93 8.70 -6.37
N ILE A 219 -0.37 8.96 -6.18
CA ILE A 219 -0.88 9.69 -5.01
C ILE A 219 -0.47 8.99 -3.71
N HIS A 220 -0.62 7.67 -3.66
CA HIS A 220 -0.18 6.88 -2.51
C HIS A 220 1.32 7.04 -2.23
N LEU A 221 2.17 6.96 -3.26
CA LEU A 221 3.61 7.14 -3.12
C LEU A 221 3.97 8.54 -2.62
N ILE A 222 3.38 9.58 -3.20
CA ILE A 222 3.59 10.97 -2.79
C ILE A 222 3.28 11.12 -1.29
N LEU A 223 2.13 10.66 -0.85
CA LEU A 223 1.70 10.77 0.54
C LEU A 223 2.60 9.97 1.49
N ILE A 224 2.91 8.72 1.14
CA ILE A 224 3.74 7.85 1.99
C ILE A 224 5.17 8.40 2.13
N TYR A 225 5.76 8.93 1.05
CA TYR A 225 7.10 9.49 1.12
C TYR A 225 7.13 10.83 1.81
N TYR A 226 6.13 11.69 1.60
CA TYR A 226 6.01 12.92 2.37
C TYR A 226 5.97 12.61 3.88
N LYS A 227 5.12 11.67 4.29
CA LYS A 227 5.07 11.22 5.68
C LYS A 227 6.41 10.72 6.20
N ARG A 228 7.08 9.84 5.46
CA ARG A 228 8.35 9.24 5.88
C ARG A 228 9.45 10.29 6.05
N LEU A 229 9.47 11.30 5.20
CA LEU A 229 10.51 12.32 5.16
C LEU A 229 10.26 13.46 6.15
N TYR A 230 9.01 13.81 6.42
CA TYR A 230 8.65 14.94 7.28
C TYR A 230 8.09 14.48 8.64
N CYS A 231 7.00 13.71 8.65
CA CYS A 231 6.34 13.32 9.89
C CYS A 231 7.19 12.33 10.70
N ASN A 232 7.67 11.23 10.09
CA ASN A 232 8.44 10.21 10.81
C ASN A 232 9.83 10.70 11.25
N LYS A 233 10.37 11.73 10.60
CA LYS A 233 11.63 12.36 10.96
C LYS A 233 11.47 13.60 11.85
N HIS A 234 10.24 13.86 12.30
CA HIS A 234 9.91 15.02 13.14
C HIS A 234 10.38 16.37 12.56
N ARG A 235 10.38 16.50 11.22
CA ARG A 235 10.74 17.73 10.49
C ARG A 235 9.54 18.69 10.43
N ILE A 236 9.02 19.08 11.60
CA ILE A 236 7.80 19.88 11.70
C ILE A 236 8.00 21.28 11.13
N ASP A 237 9.16 21.88 11.38
CA ASP A 237 9.49 23.23 10.93
C ASP A 237 9.69 23.28 9.41
N ASP A 238 10.12 22.19 8.78
CA ASP A 238 10.25 22.04 7.33
C ASP A 238 8.94 21.63 6.65
N CYS A 239 7.91 21.28 7.40
CA CYS A 239 6.66 20.75 6.87
C CYS A 239 5.82 21.87 6.24
N GLU A 240 5.72 21.89 4.91
CA GLU A 240 4.92 22.88 4.18
C GLU A 240 3.43 22.82 4.53
N LEU A 241 2.90 21.64 4.85
CA LEU A 241 1.51 21.52 5.33
C LEU A 241 1.31 22.25 6.66
N ASN A 242 2.32 22.22 7.54
CA ASN A 242 2.29 22.96 8.82
C ASN A 242 2.41 24.48 8.59
N LYS A 243 3.34 24.92 7.76
CA LYS A 243 3.54 26.33 7.42
C LYS A 243 2.28 26.94 6.82
N GLN A 244 1.56 26.20 5.97
CA GLN A 244 0.31 26.64 5.35
C GLN A 244 -0.93 26.40 6.23
N LYS A 245 -0.77 26.05 7.52
CA LYS A 245 -1.85 25.78 8.46
C LYS A 245 -2.84 24.70 8.01
N LEU A 246 -2.39 23.78 7.16
CA LEU A 246 -3.16 22.62 6.70
C LEU A 246 -2.97 21.41 7.63
N ALA A 247 -1.87 21.37 8.39
CA ALA A 247 -1.64 20.34 9.39
C ALA A 247 -2.54 20.54 10.62
N LYS A 248 -2.94 19.45 11.26
CA LYS A 248 -3.59 19.52 12.57
C LYS A 248 -2.65 20.15 13.59
N LYS A 249 -3.21 20.95 14.53
CA LYS A 249 -2.47 21.60 15.63
C LYS A 249 -1.63 20.66 16.51
N GLU A 250 -1.86 19.36 16.42
CA GLU A 250 -1.21 18.30 17.21
C GLU A 250 0.07 17.70 16.62
N CYS A 251 0.59 18.23 15.51
CA CYS A 251 1.98 17.98 15.11
C CYS A 251 3.01 18.59 16.08
N LYS A 252 2.60 18.86 17.32
CA LYS A 252 3.50 19.30 18.37
C LYS A 252 4.39 18.14 18.76
N SER A 253 5.69 18.41 18.75
CA SER A 253 6.75 17.63 19.38
C SER A 253 6.34 17.18 20.79
N GLU A 254 5.60 16.08 20.93
CA GLU A 254 5.71 15.30 22.12
C GLU A 254 7.08 14.64 22.05
N GLY A 255 8.07 15.30 22.64
CA GLY A 255 9.34 14.71 23.00
C GLY A 255 9.09 13.57 23.99
N LYS A 256 8.67 12.45 23.48
CA LYS A 256 8.83 11.17 24.15
C LYS A 256 10.05 10.52 23.54
N SER A 257 11.19 10.78 24.20
CA SER A 257 12.31 9.83 24.24
C SER A 257 11.71 8.45 24.46
N ILE A 258 11.59 7.68 23.40
CA ILE A 258 11.45 6.23 23.53
C ILE A 258 12.87 5.76 23.83
N GLU A 259 13.20 5.75 25.11
CA GLU A 259 14.24 4.88 25.62
C GLU A 259 13.79 3.45 25.33
N ARG A 260 14.63 2.78 24.50
CA ARG A 260 14.74 1.35 24.18
C ARG A 260 13.66 0.71 23.31
#